data_b4db513d0755b69aad7c5752da9d0aaf
#
_entry.id   b4db513d0755b69aad7c5752da9d0aaf
#
_cell.length_a   1.000
_cell.length_b   1.000
_cell.length_c   1.000
_cell.angle_alpha   90.00
_cell.angle_beta   90.00
_cell.angle_gamma   90.00
#
_symmetry.space_group_name_H-M   'P 1'
#
loop_
_entity.id
_entity.type
_entity.pdbx_description
1 polymer ?
#
loop_
_entity_poly.entity_id
_entity_poly.type
_entity_poly.pdbx_seq_one_letter_code
_entity_poly.pdbx_strand_id
1 'polypeptide(L)'
;MEDAKLNVIVLGNDPQYIQKFRSALASVQTATSKRTAIQTVSKLLLVKAEDVFACNFDEECHLWNMRMVDGTEYKLKKQTTAKMILGISPYFAQIRQDRIINLEYLASIENYTLRCTFSPPFDQEEAFISRRCYKAVKEKLEIL
;
A
#
# COMPACT_ATOMS: atom_id res chain seq x y z
N MET A 1 13.48 20.39 -3.33
CA MET A 1 12.80 20.23 -3.28
C MET A 1 12.47 19.81 -3.05
N GLU A 2 12.08 19.62 -3.32
CA GLU A 2 11.36 19.25 -3.29
C GLU A 2 11.13 18.62 -3.09
N ASP A 3 10.83 18.18 -3.25
CA ASP A 3 10.16 17.57 -3.18
C ASP A 3 9.79 17.40 -2.96
N ALA A 4 9.83 17.20 -3.12
CA ALA A 4 9.15 17.07 -3.14
C ALA A 4 8.64 17.12 -2.80
N LYS A 5 8.24 17.09 -2.87
CA LYS A 5 7.47 17.27 -2.71
C LYS A 5 6.82 17.30 -2.38
N LEU A 6 6.50 17.15 -2.36
CA LEU A 6 5.73 17.49 -2.21
C LEU A 6 5.00 17.76 -1.74
N ASN A 7 4.60 17.74 -1.23
CA ASN A 7 3.88 18.28 -0.90
C ASN A 7 3.32 18.96 -0.77
N VAL A 8 2.82 18.79 -0.62
CA VAL A 8 2.56 19.68 -0.88
C VAL A 8 2.11 20.62 -0.47
N ILE A 9 2.15 20.95 -0.28
CA ILE A 9 1.89 21.82 0.03
C ILE A 9 1.81 22.88 -0.47
N VAL A 10 1.20 23.07 -0.64
CA VAL A 10 1.17 24.02 -1.23
C VAL A 10 1.05 25.18 -0.68
N LEU A 11 1.42 25.80 -0.99
CA LEU A 11 2.11 26.67 -1.04
C LEU A 11 1.42 27.88 -1.36
N GLY A 12 1.20 28.82 -0.78
CA GLY A 12 0.64 30.07 -1.13
C GLY A 12 -0.79 29.95 -1.62
N ASN A 13 -1.43 31.09 -1.82
CA ASN A 13 -2.83 31.14 -2.23
C ASN A 13 -3.01 31.74 -3.62
N ASP A 14 -1.94 31.97 -4.34
CA ASP A 14 -2.02 32.49 -5.69
C ASP A 14 -2.55 31.41 -6.63
N PRO A 15 -3.73 31.62 -7.26
CA PRO A 15 -4.30 30.61 -8.14
C PRO A 15 -3.40 30.22 -9.29
N GLN A 16 -2.67 31.18 -9.85
CA GLN A 16 -1.75 30.89 -10.94
C GLN A 16 -0.60 30.01 -10.49
N TYR A 17 -0.09 30.30 -9.31
CA TYR A 17 1.00 29.51 -8.75
C TYR A 17 0.55 28.09 -8.45
N ILE A 18 -0.64 27.97 -7.86
CA ILE A 18 -1.21 26.67 -7.55
C ILE A 18 -1.43 25.88 -8.81
N GLN A 19 -1.91 26.51 -9.86
CA GLN A 19 -2.15 25.86 -11.14
C GLN A 19 -0.83 25.34 -11.74
N LYS A 20 0.20 26.17 -11.73
CA LYS A 20 1.51 25.76 -12.22
C LYS A 20 2.09 24.62 -11.40
N PHE A 21 1.94 24.72 -10.09
CA PHE A 21 2.45 23.69 -9.19
C PHE A 21 1.75 22.37 -9.44
N ARG A 22 0.43 22.39 -9.62
CA ARG A 22 -0.31 21.17 -9.91
C ARG A 22 0.08 20.57 -11.24
N SER A 23 0.31 21.39 -12.24
CA SER A 23 0.74 20.90 -13.55
C SER A 23 2.10 20.23 -13.46
N ALA A 24 3.04 20.87 -12.75
CA ALA A 24 4.36 20.29 -12.55
C ALA A 24 4.27 18.99 -11.75
N LEU A 25 3.42 19.00 -10.71
CA LEU A 25 3.25 17.84 -9.87
C LEU A 25 2.62 16.68 -10.64
N ALA A 26 1.67 16.98 -11.50
CA ALA A 26 1.04 15.95 -12.33
C ALA A 26 2.06 15.26 -13.23
N SER A 27 2.99 16.04 -13.79
CA SER A 27 4.07 15.48 -14.60
C SER A 27 4.98 14.60 -13.78
N VAL A 28 5.29 15.02 -12.57
CA VAL A 28 6.14 14.26 -11.67
C VAL A 28 5.43 12.99 -11.22
N GLN A 29 4.14 13.08 -10.95
CA GLN A 29 3.38 11.93 -10.45
C GLN A 29 3.25 10.81 -11.49
N THR A 30 3.44 11.10 -12.76
CA THR A 30 3.50 10.01 -13.74
C THR A 30 4.76 9.19 -13.58
N ALA A 31 5.79 9.75 -12.94
CA ALA A 31 7.08 9.10 -12.76
C ALA A 31 7.29 8.64 -11.32
N THR A 32 6.57 9.20 -10.34
CA THR A 32 6.75 8.87 -8.94
C THR A 32 5.42 8.56 -8.30
N SER A 33 5.45 7.72 -7.28
CA SER A 33 4.25 7.34 -6.56
C SER A 33 3.75 8.46 -5.67
N LYS A 34 2.45 8.54 -5.56
CA LYS A 34 1.78 9.45 -4.65
C LYS A 34 1.99 8.99 -3.21
N ARG A 35 2.17 9.94 -2.31
CA ARG A 35 2.30 9.64 -0.89
C ARG A 35 0.94 9.70 -0.22
N THR A 36 0.73 8.81 0.75
CA THR A 36 -0.50 8.74 1.52
C THR A 36 -0.18 8.92 3.00
N ALA A 37 -1.02 9.67 3.69
CA ALA A 37 -0.86 9.86 5.13
C ALA A 37 -1.56 8.72 5.85
N ILE A 38 -0.83 8.02 6.71
CA ILE A 38 -1.33 6.88 7.45
C ILE A 38 -1.19 7.17 8.94
N GLN A 39 -2.27 7.05 9.68
CA GLN A 39 -2.22 7.27 11.12
C GLN A 39 -1.81 5.98 11.81
N THR A 40 -0.64 6.02 12.44
CA THR A 40 -0.19 4.92 13.28
C THR A 40 -0.59 5.21 14.72
N VAL A 41 -0.24 4.29 15.63
CA VAL A 41 -0.55 4.51 17.05
C VAL A 41 0.23 5.68 17.63
N SER A 42 1.34 6.08 17.01
CA SER A 42 2.21 7.11 17.59
C SER A 42 2.42 8.33 16.70
N LYS A 43 2.10 8.26 15.42
CA LYS A 43 2.41 9.38 14.51
C LYS A 43 1.64 9.30 13.21
N LEU A 44 1.63 10.40 12.50
CA LEU A 44 1.12 10.44 11.14
C LEU A 44 2.28 10.18 10.21
N LEU A 45 2.19 9.10 9.44
CA LEU A 45 3.27 8.63 8.60
C LEU A 45 2.93 8.87 7.14
N LEU A 46 3.86 9.44 6.39
CA LEU A 46 3.66 9.64 4.95
C LEU A 46 4.38 8.53 4.20
N VAL A 47 3.61 7.71 3.48
CA VAL A 47 4.18 6.55 2.79
C VAL A 47 3.82 6.56 1.32
N LYS A 48 4.67 5.95 0.53
CA LYS A 48 4.35 5.60 -0.86
C LYS A 48 3.84 4.17 -0.84
N ALA A 49 2.79 3.92 -1.63
CA ALA A 49 2.21 2.58 -1.68
C ALA A 49 3.25 1.53 -2.07
N GLU A 50 4.17 1.88 -2.95
CA GLU A 50 5.21 0.95 -3.41
C GLU A 50 6.20 0.58 -2.31
N ASP A 51 6.23 1.32 -1.21
CA ASP A 51 7.12 1.01 -0.09
C ASP A 51 6.48 0.07 0.91
N VAL A 52 5.22 -0.31 0.70
CA VAL A 52 4.50 -1.22 1.59
C VAL A 52 4.54 -2.62 1.00
N PHE A 53 5.01 -3.57 1.80
CA PHE A 53 5.02 -4.97 1.37
C PHE A 53 3.69 -5.66 1.69
N ALA A 54 3.24 -5.56 2.92
CA ALA A 54 2.03 -6.28 3.36
C ALA A 54 1.50 -5.68 4.65
N CYS A 55 0.24 -5.99 4.95
CA CYS A 55 -0.38 -5.62 6.21
C CYS A 55 -1.00 -6.86 6.83
N ASN A 56 -0.81 -7.03 8.13
CA ASN A 56 -1.36 -8.17 8.88
C ASN A 56 -2.14 -7.66 10.07
N PHE A 57 -3.27 -8.29 10.34
CA PHE A 57 -4.06 -7.97 11.53
C PHE A 57 -3.51 -8.78 12.70
N ASP A 58 -3.13 -8.09 13.76
CA ASP A 58 -2.62 -8.72 14.96
C ASP A 58 -3.79 -8.95 15.91
N GLU A 59 -4.15 -10.20 16.14
CA GLU A 59 -5.32 -10.53 16.93
C GLU A 59 -5.12 -10.31 18.43
N GLU A 60 -3.87 -10.24 18.87
CA GLU A 60 -3.61 -9.99 20.28
C GLU A 60 -3.92 -8.56 20.67
N CYS A 61 -3.48 -7.60 19.86
CA CYS A 61 -3.75 -6.20 20.17
C CYS A 61 -4.87 -5.60 19.33
N HIS A 62 -5.44 -6.38 18.40
CA HIS A 62 -6.53 -5.96 17.52
C HIS A 62 -6.16 -4.74 16.68
N LEU A 63 -4.94 -4.73 16.16
CA LEU A 63 -4.43 -3.65 15.31
C LEU A 63 -3.87 -4.23 14.03
N TRP A 64 -4.02 -3.47 12.94
CA TRP A 64 -3.33 -3.79 11.71
C TRP A 64 -1.87 -3.37 11.81
N ASN A 65 -1.00 -4.21 11.31
CA ASN A 65 0.44 -3.97 11.25
C ASN A 65 0.83 -3.78 9.81
N MET A 66 1.51 -2.67 9.50
CA MET A 66 1.96 -2.40 8.14
C MET A 66 3.45 -2.67 8.06
N ARG A 67 3.83 -3.63 7.21
CA ARG A 67 5.22 -3.99 7.01
C ARG A 67 5.73 -3.34 5.74
N MET A 68 6.81 -2.59 5.89
CA MET A 68 7.42 -1.88 4.77
C MET A 68 8.43 -2.76 4.06
N VAL A 69 8.80 -2.32 2.85
CA VAL A 69 9.76 -3.06 2.02
C VAL A 69 11.12 -3.18 2.71
N ASP A 70 11.48 -2.17 3.50
CA ASP A 70 12.77 -2.18 4.21
C ASP A 70 12.74 -2.99 5.51
N GLY A 71 11.60 -3.62 5.82
CA GLY A 71 11.45 -4.43 7.02
C GLY A 71 10.87 -3.71 8.21
N THR A 72 10.72 -2.40 8.14
CA THR A 72 10.13 -1.64 9.23
C THR A 72 8.65 -1.98 9.35
N GLU A 73 8.14 -2.05 10.59
CA GLU A 73 6.73 -2.33 10.83
C GLU A 73 6.10 -1.22 11.65
N TYR A 74 4.86 -0.90 11.33
CA TYR A 74 4.11 0.14 12.02
C TYR A 74 2.74 -0.41 12.43
N LYS A 75 2.37 -0.17 13.69
CA LYS A 75 1.02 -0.49 14.16
C LYS A 75 0.11 0.66 13.79
N LEU A 76 -0.94 0.36 13.06
CA LEU A 76 -1.89 1.37 12.62
C LEU A 76 -2.89 1.65 13.73
N LYS A 77 -3.52 2.82 13.68
CA LYS A 77 -4.42 3.20 14.76
C LYS A 77 -5.63 2.27 14.80
N LYS A 78 -6.27 2.19 15.96
CA LYS A 78 -7.26 1.17 16.27
C LYS A 78 -8.46 1.17 15.30
N GLN A 79 -8.86 2.32 14.79
CA GLN A 79 -10.02 2.41 13.91
C GLN A 79 -9.72 2.04 12.46
N THR A 80 -8.46 1.71 12.15
CA THR A 80 -8.09 1.34 10.78
C THR A 80 -8.76 0.02 10.39
N THR A 81 -9.39 0.02 9.23
CA THR A 81 -10.05 -1.18 8.70
C THR A 81 -9.33 -1.68 7.46
N ALA A 82 -9.59 -2.94 7.10
CA ALA A 82 -9.03 -3.51 5.88
C ALA A 82 -9.42 -2.66 4.67
N LYS A 83 -10.65 -2.18 4.63
CA LYS A 83 -11.14 -1.38 3.52
C LYS A 83 -10.33 -0.08 3.36
N MET A 84 -9.96 0.53 4.48
CA MET A 84 -9.15 1.75 4.45
C MET A 84 -7.76 1.45 3.87
N ILE A 85 -7.18 0.33 4.27
CA ILE A 85 -5.86 -0.06 3.75
C ILE A 85 -5.95 -0.35 2.26
N LEU A 86 -6.97 -1.07 1.83
CA LEU A 86 -7.16 -1.40 0.42
C LEU A 86 -7.35 -0.14 -0.44
N GLY A 87 -7.85 0.93 0.15
CA GLY A 87 -8.02 2.19 -0.55
C GLY A 87 -6.73 2.94 -0.83
N ILE A 88 -5.61 2.50 -0.24
CA ILE A 88 -4.33 3.18 -0.44
C ILE A 88 -3.82 2.99 -1.88
N SER A 89 -4.03 1.81 -2.44
CA SER A 89 -3.51 1.50 -3.77
C SER A 89 -4.35 0.40 -4.43
N PRO A 90 -4.58 0.48 -5.75
CA PRO A 90 -5.24 -0.61 -6.46
C PRO A 90 -4.43 -1.90 -6.49
N TYR A 91 -3.14 -1.82 -6.17
CA TYR A 91 -2.27 -2.99 -6.11
C TYR A 91 -2.39 -3.76 -4.79
N PHE A 92 -3.06 -3.18 -3.79
CA PHE A 92 -3.27 -3.87 -2.52
C PHE A 92 -4.43 -4.84 -2.67
N ALA A 93 -4.23 -6.07 -2.21
CA ALA A 93 -5.25 -7.09 -2.30
C ALA A 93 -5.36 -7.85 -0.99
N GLN A 94 -6.59 -8.06 -0.53
CA GLN A 94 -6.83 -8.85 0.66
C GLN A 94 -6.83 -10.32 0.28
N ILE A 95 -5.92 -11.09 0.86
CA ILE A 95 -5.79 -12.50 0.56
C ILE A 95 -6.40 -13.37 1.64
N ARG A 96 -6.56 -12.82 2.82
CA ARG A 96 -7.22 -13.47 3.95
C ARG A 96 -7.90 -12.38 4.75
N GLN A 97 -8.77 -12.80 5.67
CA GLN A 97 -9.45 -11.84 6.53
C GLN A 97 -8.46 -10.96 7.28
N ASP A 98 -7.31 -11.52 7.64
CA ASP A 98 -6.30 -10.84 8.45
C ASP A 98 -5.04 -10.48 7.67
N ARG A 99 -5.07 -10.51 6.34
CA ARG A 99 -3.85 -10.22 5.58
C ARG A 99 -4.13 -9.54 4.25
N ILE A 100 -3.36 -8.48 3.99
CA ILE A 100 -3.39 -7.73 2.74
C ILE A 100 -1.96 -7.70 2.21
N ILE A 101 -1.79 -7.96 0.92
CA ILE A 101 -0.46 -7.92 0.29
C ILE A 101 -0.43 -6.89 -0.82
N ASN A 102 0.78 -6.46 -1.16
CA ASN A 102 1.00 -5.59 -2.30
C ASN A 102 1.32 -6.46 -3.51
N LEU A 103 0.42 -6.45 -4.50
CA LEU A 103 0.55 -7.30 -5.68
C LEU A 103 1.78 -6.96 -6.52
N GLU A 104 2.39 -5.78 -6.31
CA GLU A 104 3.61 -5.43 -7.03
C GLU A 104 4.75 -6.37 -6.71
N TYR A 105 4.72 -7.03 -5.56
CA TYR A 105 5.79 -7.93 -5.14
C TYR A 105 5.42 -9.39 -5.31
N LEU A 106 4.24 -9.66 -5.83
CA LEU A 106 3.79 -11.03 -6.05
C LEU A 106 4.46 -11.60 -7.30
N ALA A 107 5.05 -12.80 -7.16
CA ALA A 107 5.69 -13.46 -8.29
C ALA A 107 4.81 -14.54 -8.90
N SER A 108 4.09 -15.30 -8.07
CA SER A 108 3.24 -16.36 -8.59
C SER A 108 2.18 -16.76 -7.58
N ILE A 109 1.12 -17.39 -8.08
CA ILE A 109 0.10 -18.04 -7.27
C ILE A 109 -0.03 -19.46 -7.81
N GLU A 110 0.20 -20.45 -6.95
CA GLU A 110 0.07 -21.84 -7.36
C GLU A 110 -1.39 -22.21 -7.47
N ASN A 111 -1.72 -22.92 -8.54
CA ASN A 111 -3.07 -23.48 -8.70
C ASN A 111 -3.34 -24.46 -7.58
N TYR A 112 -4.57 -24.63 -7.20
CA TYR A 112 -5.06 -25.57 -6.19
C TYR A 112 -4.67 -25.18 -4.76
N THR A 113 -3.40 -24.97 -4.46
CA THR A 113 -2.96 -24.63 -3.10
C THR A 113 -3.20 -23.16 -2.80
N LEU A 114 -3.18 -22.32 -3.82
CA LEU A 114 -3.29 -20.86 -3.73
C LEU A 114 -2.13 -20.27 -2.92
N ARG A 115 -0.98 -20.95 -2.99
CA ARG A 115 0.23 -20.48 -2.34
C ARG A 115 0.86 -19.38 -3.18
N CYS A 116 1.20 -18.27 -2.51
CA CYS A 116 1.82 -17.12 -3.15
C CYS A 116 3.33 -17.14 -2.93
N THR A 117 4.06 -16.81 -3.99
CA THR A 117 5.50 -16.54 -3.88
C THR A 117 5.75 -15.12 -4.28
N PHE A 118 6.85 -14.55 -3.83
CA PHE A 118 7.14 -13.14 -4.01
C PHE A 118 8.49 -12.93 -4.67
N SER A 119 8.63 -11.77 -5.32
CA SER A 119 9.88 -11.39 -5.98
C SER A 119 10.93 -11.02 -4.93
N PRO A 120 12.23 -11.19 -5.25
CA PRO A 120 13.27 -10.74 -4.33
C PRO A 120 13.09 -9.26 -3.99
N PRO A 121 13.39 -8.84 -2.77
CA PRO A 121 14.03 -9.60 -1.70
C PRO A 121 13.05 -10.41 -0.84
N PHE A 122 11.82 -10.59 -1.28
CA PHE A 122 10.78 -11.28 -0.50
C PHE A 122 10.60 -12.73 -0.94
N ASP A 123 11.58 -13.29 -1.63
CA ASP A 123 11.48 -14.66 -2.16
C ASP A 123 11.46 -15.73 -1.06
N GLN A 124 11.79 -15.35 0.19
CA GLN A 124 11.65 -16.26 1.33
C GLN A 124 10.29 -16.19 2.00
N GLU A 125 9.47 -15.21 1.59
CA GLU A 125 8.14 -15.05 2.17
C GLU A 125 7.17 -16.02 1.54
N GLU A 126 6.15 -16.38 2.31
CA GLU A 126 5.13 -17.30 1.85
C GLU A 126 3.78 -16.86 2.37
N ALA A 127 2.76 -17.00 1.55
CA ALA A 127 1.41 -16.65 1.95
C ALA A 127 0.43 -17.51 1.17
N PHE A 128 -0.77 -17.69 1.72
CA PHE A 128 -1.82 -18.46 1.04
C PHE A 128 -3.05 -17.58 0.91
N ILE A 129 -3.68 -17.61 -0.26
CA ILE A 129 -4.92 -16.88 -0.49
C ILE A 129 -6.07 -17.77 -0.06
N SER A 130 -7.00 -17.24 0.73
CA SER A 130 -8.19 -18.01 1.08
C SER A 130 -9.05 -18.16 -0.16
N ARG A 131 -9.79 -19.28 -0.25
CA ARG A 131 -10.64 -19.52 -1.40
C ARG A 131 -11.67 -18.41 -1.58
N ARG A 132 -12.15 -17.86 -0.48
CA ARG A 132 -13.12 -16.78 -0.50
C ARG A 132 -12.56 -15.51 -1.13
N CYS A 133 -11.27 -15.24 -0.93
CA CYS A 133 -10.64 -14.03 -1.45
C CYS A 133 -10.07 -14.19 -2.86
N TYR A 134 -9.92 -15.41 -3.33
CA TYR A 134 -9.20 -15.66 -4.57
C TYR A 134 -9.82 -14.98 -5.78
N LYS A 135 -11.13 -15.00 -5.88
CA LYS A 135 -11.82 -14.40 -7.02
C LYS A 135 -11.51 -12.90 -7.12
N ALA A 136 -11.58 -12.21 -5.99
CA ALA A 136 -11.31 -10.77 -5.97
C ALA A 136 -9.87 -10.47 -6.32
N VAL A 137 -8.93 -11.30 -5.83
CA VAL A 137 -7.51 -11.12 -6.14
C VAL A 137 -7.29 -11.33 -7.63
N LYS A 138 -7.88 -12.38 -8.19
CA LYS A 138 -7.72 -12.69 -9.59
C LYS A 138 -8.26 -11.57 -10.47
N GLU A 139 -9.40 -10.99 -10.09
CA GLU A 139 -9.98 -9.87 -10.83
C GLU A 139 -9.06 -8.66 -10.81
N LYS A 140 -8.40 -8.40 -9.70
CA LYS A 140 -7.44 -7.31 -9.62
C LYS A 140 -6.24 -7.55 -10.53
N LEU A 141 -5.76 -8.78 -10.59
CA LEU A 141 -4.63 -9.13 -11.44
C LEU A 141 -4.97 -8.99 -12.92
N GLU A 142 -6.20 -9.27 -13.29
CA GLU A 142 -6.63 -9.13 -14.68
C GLU A 142 -6.70 -7.67 -15.11
N ILE A 143 -6.97 -6.77 -14.17
CA ILE A 143 -6.99 -5.35 -14.43
C ILE A 143 -5.58 -4.78 -14.52
N LEU A 144 -4.68 -5.31 -13.75
CA LEU A 144 -3.30 -4.87 -13.75
C LEU A 144 -2.55 -5.36 -14.97
#